data_e4b598a91be26eb8e5966a815a8f0552
#
_entry.id   e4b598a91be26eb8e5966a815a8f0552
#
_cell.length_a   1.000
_cell.length_b   1.000
_cell.length_c   1.000
_cell.angle_alpha   90.00
_cell.angle_beta   90.00
_cell.angle_gamma   90.00
#
_symmetry.space_group_name_H-M   'P 1'
#
loop_
_entity.id
_entity.type
_entity.pdbx_description
1 polymer ?
#
loop_
_entity_poly.entity_id
_entity_poly.type
_entity_poly.pdbx_seq_one_letter_code
_entity_poly.pdbx_strand_id
1 'polypeptide(L)'
;MSKYPNGDKVTTKNSEFGKANETNLLWDEGISQIYLSSELVIHEAVHESNVFHLYASSSLDYGICPYCGHASNQVHSRYFRTIQDMSILGERVILHLEVRKFFCHNDDCRRKTFAEQPGDEVFRYRRRTCRCERAVARHGITVSSGSASRLLAHMGVFVSPSTVLRDLHRMRSPGYDDVEEVGVDDWAWRKGITYGSIIIDYINGWPIDLLGDRETESFRKWMERHENVHTVSRDRSTDYSSAIASTGRRITEVADKFHLVKNITDRMTSLVAENYADYRQAVRSGEKAPVNTTEATNAPLATNCPSKKPDSREVMFKEVKELQREGFKPTPIAKKLGIARQTATKYCKMESLPGRNSKLRNEYYKYDAYVEQEAASGKSLNAIHQEICQMGFSGSLTPFYDHYKYLSDGHRGYRSKNWKPCPKKEKPQDDRSELLPVKSISSGIDKMLKGKDLDESQKKTFDTLMSLGWFKEMYEAMEGFCKVIKGNETVELVRWMKRYWKTGIQSLKTFIIGIKKDFQAVRNTIRLNVTNGMTEGFVNKLKVVKRSMYGRAGLELLKNKLVLEHILFN
;
A
#
# COMPACT_ATOMS: atom_id res chain seq x y z
N MET A 1 17.52 -6.79 28.76
CA MET A 1 18.26 -5.51 28.95
C MET A 1 19.73 -5.85 29.14
N SER A 2 20.52 -5.80 28.09
CA SER A 2 21.97 -6.00 28.16
C SER A 2 22.62 -4.64 27.89
N LYS A 3 23.34 -4.13 28.87
CA LYS A 3 24.09 -2.87 28.82
C LYS A 3 25.34 -3.08 27.95
N TYR A 4 25.51 -2.25 26.94
CA TYR A 4 26.77 -2.14 26.22
C TYR A 4 27.81 -1.50 27.15
N PRO A 5 29.07 -1.97 27.18
CA PRO A 5 30.12 -1.32 27.97
C PRO A 5 30.44 0.06 27.37
N ASN A 6 30.55 1.04 28.27
CA ASN A 6 30.98 2.40 27.97
C ASN A 6 32.44 2.41 27.51
N GLY A 7 32.73 3.28 26.53
CA GLY A 7 34.05 3.42 25.94
C GLY A 7 35.10 3.88 26.97
N ASP A 8 36.10 3.05 27.11
CA ASP A 8 37.32 3.43 27.84
C ASP A 8 38.08 4.52 27.07
N LYS A 9 38.46 5.53 27.77
CA LYS A 9 39.38 6.58 27.29
C LYS A 9 40.73 5.95 27.04
N VAL A 10 41.08 5.75 25.78
CA VAL A 10 42.44 5.37 25.40
C VAL A 10 43.37 6.55 25.67
N THR A 11 44.14 6.41 26.70
CA THR A 11 45.29 7.29 26.96
C THR A 11 46.33 7.11 25.85
N THR A 12 46.68 8.22 25.21
CA THR A 12 47.74 8.29 24.20
C THR A 12 49.09 7.85 24.80
N LYS A 13 49.49 6.61 24.51
CA LYS A 13 50.92 6.27 24.54
C LYS A 13 51.50 6.53 23.17
N ASN A 14 52.41 7.50 23.07
CA ASN A 14 53.37 7.59 21.98
C ASN A 14 54.19 6.29 22.00
N SER A 15 53.92 5.36 21.14
CA SER A 15 54.76 4.19 20.94
C SER A 15 55.24 4.18 19.49
N GLU A 16 56.52 4.17 19.39
CA GLU A 16 57.35 3.94 18.20
C GLU A 16 56.74 2.82 17.33
N PHE A 17 56.51 3.13 16.06
CA PHE A 17 56.21 2.10 15.06
C PHE A 17 57.43 1.15 14.99
N GLY A 18 57.29 -0.02 15.58
CA GLY A 18 58.31 -1.05 15.53
C GLY A 18 58.53 -1.54 14.09
N LYS A 19 59.79 -1.88 13.81
CA LYS A 19 60.24 -2.43 12.51
C LYS A 19 59.36 -3.62 12.13
N ALA A 20 58.62 -3.48 11.02
CA ALA A 20 57.82 -4.57 10.42
C ALA A 20 58.74 -5.74 10.06
N ASN A 21 58.33 -6.98 10.39
CA ASN A 21 58.98 -8.19 9.91
C ASN A 21 58.74 -8.33 8.39
N GLU A 22 59.75 -8.73 7.63
CA GLU A 22 59.70 -8.88 6.16
C GLU A 22 58.53 -9.75 5.67
N THR A 23 58.04 -10.65 6.44
CA THR A 23 56.85 -11.49 6.13
C THR A 23 55.51 -10.72 6.16
N ASN A 24 55.40 -9.60 6.85
CA ASN A 24 54.20 -8.77 6.85
C ASN A 24 54.10 -7.86 5.64
N LEU A 25 55.21 -7.38 5.10
CA LEU A 25 55.26 -6.48 3.95
C LEU A 25 54.62 -7.06 2.67
N LEU A 26 54.88 -8.32 2.33
CA LEU A 26 54.28 -8.99 1.17
C LEU A 26 52.77 -9.19 1.30
N TRP A 27 52.30 -9.41 2.51
CA TRP A 27 50.86 -9.57 2.81
C TRP A 27 50.14 -8.21 2.72
N ASP A 28 50.75 -7.15 3.23
CA ASP A 28 50.21 -5.81 3.23
C ASP A 28 50.08 -5.20 1.81
N GLU A 29 51.05 -5.41 0.92
CA GLU A 29 50.97 -4.97 -0.48
C GLU A 29 49.82 -5.67 -1.22
N GLY A 30 49.64 -6.99 -1.03
CA GLY A 30 48.58 -7.76 -1.66
C GLY A 30 47.18 -7.32 -1.17
N ILE A 31 47.03 -7.09 0.14
CA ILE A 31 45.79 -6.62 0.72
C ILE A 31 45.48 -5.19 0.31
N SER A 32 46.46 -4.29 0.33
CA SER A 32 46.25 -2.89 -0.06
C SER A 32 45.74 -2.77 -1.50
N GLN A 33 46.25 -3.57 -2.42
CA GLN A 33 45.82 -3.55 -3.83
C GLN A 33 44.41 -4.11 -4.05
N ILE A 34 44.04 -5.14 -3.30
CA ILE A 34 42.74 -5.84 -3.48
C ILE A 34 41.65 -5.18 -2.64
N TYR A 35 41.99 -4.68 -1.44
CA TYR A 35 41.03 -4.35 -0.39
C TYR A 35 40.69 -2.85 -0.30
N LEU A 36 41.67 -1.96 -0.52
CA LEU A 36 41.49 -0.51 -0.46
C LEU A 36 41.75 0.12 -1.84
N SER A 37 41.32 1.38 -2.01
CA SER A 37 41.67 2.18 -3.19
C SER A 37 43.18 2.41 -3.27
N SER A 38 43.68 2.74 -4.45
CA SER A 38 45.08 3.07 -4.70
C SER A 38 45.62 4.24 -3.87
N GLU A 39 44.75 4.99 -3.21
CA GLU A 39 45.09 6.16 -2.39
C GLU A 39 45.30 5.83 -0.91
N LEU A 40 45.11 4.57 -0.50
CA LEU A 40 45.29 4.12 0.88
C LEU A 40 46.29 2.94 0.91
N VAL A 41 47.23 3.00 1.84
CA VAL A 41 48.21 1.93 2.10
C VAL A 41 47.97 1.36 3.50
N ILE A 42 47.85 0.04 3.60
CA ILE A 42 47.81 -0.68 4.87
C ILE A 42 49.25 -0.94 5.32
N HIS A 43 49.61 -0.49 6.48
CA HIS A 43 50.94 -0.68 7.08
C HIS A 43 51.03 -1.90 7.98
N GLU A 44 49.89 -2.25 8.63
CA GLU A 44 49.82 -3.34 9.57
C GLU A 44 48.39 -3.93 9.60
N ALA A 45 48.29 -5.24 9.72
CA ALA A 45 47.05 -5.95 9.90
C ALA A 45 47.19 -6.89 11.11
N VAL A 46 46.37 -6.70 12.14
CA VAL A 46 46.37 -7.49 13.36
C VAL A 46 45.03 -8.17 13.54
N HIS A 47 45.03 -9.47 13.79
CA HIS A 47 43.83 -10.22 14.14
C HIS A 47 43.82 -10.50 15.64
N GLU A 48 42.89 -9.91 16.35
CA GLU A 48 42.77 -10.05 17.80
C GLU A 48 41.29 -10.13 18.23
N SER A 49 40.95 -11.09 19.07
CA SER A 49 39.60 -11.25 19.65
C SER A 49 38.47 -11.25 18.60
N ASN A 50 38.66 -11.94 17.46
CA ASN A 50 37.73 -12.02 16.33
C ASN A 50 37.46 -10.66 15.65
N VAL A 51 38.46 -9.77 15.71
CA VAL A 51 38.44 -8.47 15.02
C VAL A 51 39.73 -8.31 14.21
N PHE A 52 39.60 -7.95 12.95
CA PHE A 52 40.72 -7.50 12.13
C PHE A 52 40.93 -6.01 12.32
N HIS A 53 42.08 -5.63 12.81
CA HIS A 53 42.55 -4.26 12.92
C HIS A 53 43.50 -3.96 11.78
N LEU A 54 43.11 -3.03 10.90
CA LEU A 54 43.92 -2.60 9.77
C LEU A 54 44.41 -1.18 10.04
N TYR A 55 45.71 -0.97 10.04
CA TYR A 55 46.33 0.34 10.20
C TYR A 55 46.74 0.89 8.84
N ALA A 56 46.19 2.04 8.44
CA ALA A 56 46.38 2.59 7.13
C ALA A 56 46.63 4.10 7.12
N SER A 57 47.24 4.60 6.07
CA SER A 57 47.37 6.03 5.80
C SER A 57 47.20 6.32 4.30
N SER A 58 47.11 7.59 3.92
CA SER A 58 47.10 7.99 2.52
C SER A 58 48.47 7.73 1.86
N SER A 59 48.46 7.23 0.62
CA SER A 59 49.65 7.06 -0.22
C SER A 59 50.15 8.37 -0.81
N LEU A 60 49.32 9.42 -0.81
CA LEU A 60 49.67 10.72 -1.40
C LEU A 60 50.57 11.54 -0.47
N ASP A 61 51.58 12.22 -1.00
CA ASP A 61 52.47 13.08 -0.19
C ASP A 61 51.92 14.48 0.10
N TYR A 62 50.77 14.82 -0.47
CA TYR A 62 50.13 16.12 -0.34
C TYR A 62 48.64 16.01 -0.03
N GLY A 63 48.08 17.08 0.43
CA GLY A 63 46.62 17.24 0.61
C GLY A 63 46.11 18.45 -0.18
N ILE A 64 44.86 18.37 -0.64
CA ILE A 64 44.16 19.45 -1.35
C ILE A 64 43.22 20.16 -0.36
N CYS A 65 43.33 21.47 -0.27
CA CYS A 65 42.42 22.27 0.58
C CYS A 65 41.00 22.22 -0.02
N PRO A 66 40.00 21.75 0.75
CA PRO A 66 38.64 21.61 0.24
C PRO A 66 37.89 22.95 0.09
N TYR A 67 38.50 24.06 0.52
CA TYR A 67 37.90 25.39 0.49
C TYR A 67 38.39 26.24 -0.68
N CYS A 68 39.67 26.07 -1.08
CA CYS A 68 40.26 26.88 -2.14
C CYS A 68 40.99 26.05 -3.23
N GLY A 69 41.03 24.72 -3.11
CA GLY A 69 41.69 23.84 -4.09
C GLY A 69 43.21 23.85 -4.04
N HIS A 70 43.85 24.63 -3.14
CA HIS A 70 45.33 24.72 -3.06
C HIS A 70 45.92 23.43 -2.48
N ALA A 71 46.94 22.90 -3.14
CA ALA A 71 47.69 21.72 -2.68
C ALA A 71 48.74 22.14 -1.62
N SER A 72 48.94 21.32 -0.60
CA SER A 72 49.98 21.52 0.42
C SER A 72 50.57 20.18 0.84
N ASN A 73 51.88 20.15 1.02
CA ASN A 73 52.65 19.05 1.59
C ASN A 73 53.15 19.32 3.02
N GLN A 74 52.87 20.50 3.59
CA GLN A 74 53.28 20.84 4.94
C GLN A 74 52.25 20.32 5.96
N VAL A 75 52.63 19.25 6.66
CA VAL A 75 51.80 18.64 7.70
C VAL A 75 51.83 19.49 8.97
N HIS A 76 50.64 19.90 9.39
CA HIS A 76 50.44 20.59 10.69
C HIS A 76 50.38 19.58 11.84
N SER A 77 49.58 18.51 11.70
CA SER A 77 49.36 17.50 12.74
C SER A 77 48.78 16.22 12.14
N ARG A 78 48.82 15.14 12.94
CA ARG A 78 48.24 13.82 12.60
C ARG A 78 47.25 13.38 13.66
N TYR A 79 46.21 12.61 13.27
CA TYR A 79 45.28 12.00 14.21
C TYR A 79 44.72 10.73 13.62
N PHE A 80 44.27 9.81 14.47
CA PHE A 80 43.68 8.56 14.04
C PHE A 80 42.16 8.62 14.01
N ARG A 81 41.56 7.97 13.02
CA ARG A 81 40.13 7.73 12.93
C ARG A 81 39.89 6.24 12.98
N THR A 82 38.90 5.83 13.78
CA THR A 82 38.43 4.45 13.82
C THR A 82 37.20 4.32 12.94
N ILE A 83 37.27 3.46 11.93
CA ILE A 83 36.29 3.32 10.86
C ILE A 83 35.95 1.84 10.74
N GLN A 84 34.67 1.50 10.78
CA GLN A 84 34.21 0.15 10.53
C GLN A 84 34.15 -0.12 9.02
N ASP A 85 34.64 -1.27 8.62
CA ASP A 85 34.58 -1.74 7.24
C ASP A 85 33.72 -2.99 7.11
N MET A 86 33.63 -3.52 5.87
CA MET A 86 33.04 -4.84 5.61
C MET A 86 33.87 -5.92 6.31
N SER A 87 33.20 -6.98 6.71
CA SER A 87 33.84 -8.12 7.39
C SER A 87 34.81 -8.89 6.48
N ILE A 88 35.80 -9.48 7.10
CA ILE A 88 36.67 -10.50 6.50
C ILE A 88 36.33 -11.82 7.17
N LEU A 89 36.00 -12.86 6.40
CA LEU A 89 35.62 -14.20 6.89
C LEU A 89 34.47 -14.20 7.91
N GLY A 90 33.58 -13.19 7.83
CA GLY A 90 32.46 -13.03 8.79
C GLY A 90 32.86 -12.31 10.09
N GLU A 91 34.11 -11.97 10.29
CA GLU A 91 34.60 -11.26 11.45
C GLU A 91 34.70 -9.74 11.22
N ARG A 92 34.56 -9.00 12.28
CA ARG A 92 34.54 -7.54 12.26
C ARG A 92 35.87 -6.97 11.77
N VAL A 93 35.82 -5.93 10.93
CA VAL A 93 36.98 -5.16 10.49
C VAL A 93 36.92 -3.73 10.99
N ILE A 94 38.01 -3.29 11.59
CA ILE A 94 38.22 -1.93 12.06
C ILE A 94 39.44 -1.36 11.37
N LEU A 95 39.22 -0.32 10.59
CA LEU A 95 40.27 0.47 9.95
C LEU A 95 40.70 1.60 10.87
N HIS A 96 41.96 1.61 11.30
CA HIS A 96 42.64 2.68 12.02
C HIS A 96 43.35 3.56 11.00
N LEU A 97 42.67 4.62 10.56
CA LEU A 97 43.17 5.50 9.52
C LEU A 97 43.91 6.68 10.12
N GLU A 98 45.20 6.78 9.82
CA GLU A 98 45.96 8.01 10.11
C GLU A 98 45.54 9.09 9.11
N VAL A 99 45.14 10.25 9.62
CA VAL A 99 44.71 11.40 8.83
C VAL A 99 45.61 12.58 9.17
N ARG A 100 46.20 13.17 8.14
CA ARG A 100 47.05 14.35 8.29
C ARG A 100 46.24 15.64 8.18
N LYS A 101 46.58 16.63 8.98
CA LYS A 101 46.17 18.02 8.76
C LYS A 101 47.32 18.77 8.11
N PHE A 102 47.02 19.53 7.07
CA PHE A 102 48.00 20.34 6.32
C PHE A 102 47.75 21.83 6.60
N PHE A 103 48.79 22.64 6.46
CA PHE A 103 48.67 24.09 6.39
C PHE A 103 48.12 24.49 5.00
N CYS A 104 47.25 25.49 4.94
CA CYS A 104 46.84 26.13 3.71
C CYS A 104 47.60 27.45 3.56
N HIS A 105 48.43 27.54 2.53
CA HIS A 105 49.28 28.70 2.26
C HIS A 105 48.63 29.69 1.26
N ASN A 106 47.39 29.50 0.88
CA ASN A 106 46.67 30.48 0.09
C ASN A 106 46.18 31.61 1.02
N ASP A 107 46.70 32.81 0.82
CA ASP A 107 46.37 33.98 1.63
C ASP A 107 44.89 34.39 1.56
N ASP A 108 44.25 34.12 0.41
CA ASP A 108 42.82 34.38 0.19
C ASP A 108 41.91 33.32 0.84
N CYS A 109 42.49 32.25 1.39
CA CYS A 109 41.71 31.20 2.00
C CYS A 109 41.45 31.52 3.48
N ARG A 110 40.17 31.52 3.87
CA ARG A 110 39.76 31.73 5.29
C ARG A 110 40.26 30.63 6.24
N ARG A 111 40.70 29.49 5.72
CA ARG A 111 41.18 28.34 6.49
C ARG A 111 42.69 28.28 6.48
N LYS A 112 43.28 28.28 7.64
CA LYS A 112 44.74 28.16 7.80
C LYS A 112 45.21 26.71 7.85
N THR A 113 44.32 25.78 8.18
CA THR A 113 44.60 24.34 8.18
C THR A 113 43.39 23.56 7.65
N PHE A 114 43.65 22.41 7.03
CA PHE A 114 42.62 21.49 6.56
C PHE A 114 43.06 20.04 6.79
N ALA A 115 42.12 19.12 6.97
CA ALA A 115 42.38 17.68 6.98
C ALA A 115 42.33 17.13 5.55
N GLU A 116 43.23 16.21 5.24
CA GLU A 116 43.20 15.47 3.97
C GLU A 116 41.90 14.68 3.84
N GLN A 117 41.56 14.35 2.61
CA GLN A 117 40.51 13.41 2.26
C GLN A 117 41.18 12.20 1.60
N PRO A 118 41.45 11.14 2.36
CA PRO A 118 42.15 9.98 1.83
C PRO A 118 41.20 9.09 1.00
N GLY A 119 41.23 9.27 -0.29
CA GLY A 119 40.46 8.49 -1.25
C GLY A 119 38.94 8.62 -1.15
N ASP A 120 38.27 7.90 -2.05
CA ASP A 120 36.80 7.90 -2.14
C ASP A 120 36.12 6.88 -1.22
N GLU A 121 36.91 5.96 -0.62
CA GLU A 121 36.36 4.91 0.26
C GLU A 121 35.99 5.40 1.64
N VAL A 122 36.56 6.53 2.11
CA VAL A 122 36.35 7.06 3.45
C VAL A 122 36.04 8.54 3.42
N PHE A 123 34.78 8.92 3.55
CA PHE A 123 34.39 10.33 3.63
C PHE A 123 34.71 10.98 4.98
N ARG A 124 34.89 12.29 4.97
CA ARG A 124 35.04 13.09 6.18
C ARG A 124 33.91 12.84 7.18
N TYR A 125 34.26 12.75 8.44
CA TYR A 125 33.33 12.57 9.56
C TYR A 125 32.52 11.27 9.54
N ARG A 126 32.73 10.37 8.56
CA ARG A 126 32.08 9.06 8.53
C ARG A 126 32.84 8.07 9.41
N ARG A 127 32.10 7.14 10.03
CA ARG A 127 32.63 6.07 10.88
C ARG A 127 32.56 4.70 10.20
N ARG A 128 32.24 4.69 8.93
CA ARG A 128 32.19 3.51 8.08
C ARG A 128 32.76 3.84 6.72
N THR A 129 33.31 2.84 6.05
CA THR A 129 33.70 2.94 4.63
C THR A 129 32.48 3.06 3.73
N CYS A 130 32.64 3.57 2.52
CA CYS A 130 31.53 3.73 1.56
C CYS A 130 30.88 2.41 1.21
N ARG A 131 31.67 1.32 1.03
CA ARG A 131 31.15 -0.02 0.77
C ARG A 131 30.36 -0.57 1.97
N CYS A 132 30.80 -0.32 3.20
CA CYS A 132 30.07 -0.70 4.39
C CYS A 132 28.75 0.09 4.52
N GLU A 133 28.76 1.40 4.26
CA GLU A 133 27.52 2.21 4.22
C GLU A 133 26.55 1.72 3.14
N ARG A 134 27.06 1.36 1.95
CA ARG A 134 26.25 0.79 0.86
C ARG A 134 25.62 -0.55 1.24
N ALA A 135 26.39 -1.43 1.91
CA ALA A 135 25.86 -2.69 2.42
C ALA A 135 24.75 -2.46 3.46
N VAL A 136 24.96 -1.54 4.41
CA VAL A 136 23.94 -1.15 5.39
C VAL A 136 22.67 -0.65 4.72
N ALA A 137 22.81 0.21 3.71
CA ALA A 137 21.69 0.75 2.95
C ALA A 137 20.94 -0.36 2.17
N ARG A 138 21.65 -1.25 1.47
CA ARG A 138 21.04 -2.38 0.75
C ARG A 138 20.20 -3.27 1.66
N HIS A 139 20.75 -3.66 2.81
CA HIS A 139 19.98 -4.46 3.79
C HIS A 139 18.82 -3.65 4.39
N GLY A 140 19.06 -2.37 4.69
CA GLY A 140 18.04 -1.49 5.25
C GLY A 140 16.85 -1.26 4.31
N ILE A 141 17.08 -1.22 2.99
CA ILE A 141 16.01 -1.11 1.98
C ILE A 141 15.20 -2.39 1.90
N THR A 142 15.87 -3.55 1.88
CA THR A 142 15.23 -4.85 1.65
C THR A 142 14.33 -5.29 2.81
N VAL A 143 14.82 -5.13 4.07
CA VAL A 143 14.09 -5.61 5.26
C VAL A 143 13.86 -4.48 6.29
N SER A 144 13.21 -4.80 7.42
CA SER A 144 13.08 -3.81 8.52
C SER A 144 14.45 -3.45 9.10
N SER A 145 14.58 -2.23 9.65
CA SER A 145 15.85 -1.78 10.25
C SER A 145 16.37 -2.70 11.36
N GLY A 146 15.47 -3.27 12.16
CA GLY A 146 15.84 -4.25 13.19
C GLY A 146 16.32 -5.57 12.59
N SER A 147 15.70 -6.04 11.50
CA SER A 147 16.16 -7.24 10.79
C SER A 147 17.48 -6.99 10.06
N ALA A 148 17.62 -5.83 9.41
CA ALA A 148 18.88 -5.43 8.77
C ALA A 148 20.04 -5.38 9.78
N SER A 149 19.83 -4.78 10.94
CA SER A 149 20.82 -4.72 12.02
C SER A 149 21.27 -6.12 12.49
N ARG A 150 20.33 -7.07 12.64
CA ARG A 150 20.66 -8.44 13.01
C ARG A 150 21.41 -9.19 11.92
N LEU A 151 20.94 -9.11 10.66
CA LEU A 151 21.60 -9.75 9.51
C LEU A 151 23.03 -9.24 9.34
N LEU A 152 23.22 -7.91 9.39
CA LEU A 152 24.52 -7.29 9.30
C LEU A 152 25.46 -7.72 10.45
N ALA A 153 24.94 -7.86 11.68
CA ALA A 153 25.72 -8.35 12.81
C ALA A 153 26.23 -9.79 12.60
N HIS A 154 25.42 -10.67 12.02
CA HIS A 154 25.86 -12.02 11.61
C HIS A 154 26.94 -12.00 10.54
N MET A 155 26.99 -10.92 9.75
CA MET A 155 28.02 -10.69 8.73
C MET A 155 29.22 -9.89 9.25
N GLY A 156 29.38 -9.73 10.57
CA GLY A 156 30.48 -8.97 11.18
C GLY A 156 30.35 -7.44 11.07
N VAL A 157 29.20 -6.91 10.60
CA VAL A 157 28.95 -5.47 10.48
C VAL A 157 27.97 -5.03 11.57
N PHE A 158 28.45 -4.26 12.54
CA PHE A 158 27.68 -3.87 13.72
C PHE A 158 27.11 -2.47 13.58
N VAL A 159 25.79 -2.37 13.40
CA VAL A 159 25.04 -1.10 13.30
C VAL A 159 23.74 -1.21 14.08
N SER A 160 23.32 -0.13 14.74
CA SER A 160 22.02 -0.11 15.42
C SER A 160 20.87 0.07 14.41
N PRO A 161 19.65 -0.40 14.74
CA PRO A 161 18.46 -0.12 13.91
C PRO A 161 18.24 1.37 13.63
N SER A 162 18.53 2.22 14.61
CA SER A 162 18.44 3.68 14.46
C SER A 162 19.46 4.24 13.46
N THR A 163 20.63 3.63 13.39
CA THR A 163 21.66 4.01 12.40
C THR A 163 21.21 3.63 11.00
N VAL A 164 20.66 2.41 10.81
CA VAL A 164 20.08 1.98 9.52
C VAL A 164 19.00 2.97 9.05
N LEU A 165 18.06 3.33 9.92
CA LEU A 165 17.01 4.30 9.59
C LEU A 165 17.58 5.67 9.22
N ARG A 166 18.53 6.17 10.00
CA ARG A 166 19.18 7.47 9.75
C ARG A 166 19.91 7.49 8.40
N ASP A 167 20.57 6.40 8.04
CA ASP A 167 21.27 6.30 6.76
C ASP A 167 20.25 6.28 5.60
N LEU A 168 19.16 5.53 5.71
CA LEU A 168 18.09 5.54 4.71
C LEU A 168 17.42 6.92 4.56
N HIS A 169 17.22 7.67 5.64
CA HIS A 169 16.68 9.03 5.58
C HIS A 169 17.64 10.05 4.96
N ARG A 170 18.95 9.80 5.02
CA ARG A 170 19.95 10.67 4.40
C ARG A 170 20.13 10.45 2.90
N MET A 171 19.71 9.30 2.42
CA MET A 171 19.75 9.02 0.98
C MET A 171 18.75 9.94 0.28
N ARG A 172 19.19 10.50 -0.84
CA ARG A 172 18.33 11.30 -1.71
C ARG A 172 18.05 10.50 -2.97
N SER A 173 16.80 10.54 -3.39
CA SER A 173 16.44 10.06 -4.73
C SER A 173 17.11 10.97 -5.76
N PRO A 174 17.66 10.43 -6.85
CA PRO A 174 18.08 11.25 -7.98
C PRO A 174 16.90 12.05 -8.52
N GLY A 175 17.17 13.16 -9.17
CA GLY A 175 16.15 13.84 -9.98
C GLY A 175 15.79 12.95 -11.16
N TYR A 176 14.51 12.87 -11.47
CA TYR A 176 13.97 12.16 -12.63
C TYR A 176 13.42 13.16 -13.63
N ASP A 177 14.25 14.15 -14.00
CA ASP A 177 13.81 15.28 -14.83
C ASP A 177 13.55 14.88 -16.30
N ASP A 178 14.16 13.77 -16.75
CA ASP A 178 14.05 13.28 -18.13
C ASP A 178 12.95 12.22 -18.34
N VAL A 179 12.03 12.07 -17.39
CA VAL A 179 10.94 11.09 -17.50
C VAL A 179 9.90 11.55 -18.50
N GLU A 180 9.57 10.70 -19.49
CA GLU A 180 8.66 11.00 -20.59
C GLU A 180 7.30 10.29 -20.44
N GLU A 181 7.28 9.05 -19.97
CA GLU A 181 6.07 8.23 -19.84
C GLU A 181 5.91 7.70 -18.42
N VAL A 182 4.78 7.98 -17.81
CA VAL A 182 4.53 7.58 -16.42
C VAL A 182 3.23 6.82 -16.24
N GLY A 183 3.24 5.91 -15.26
CA GLY A 183 2.05 5.29 -14.70
C GLY A 183 1.76 5.85 -13.33
N VAL A 184 0.49 6.13 -13.05
CA VAL A 184 0.02 6.56 -11.75
C VAL A 184 -1.11 5.67 -11.27
N ASP A 185 -1.08 5.30 -9.98
CA ASP A 185 -2.13 4.50 -9.33
C ASP A 185 -2.25 4.85 -7.85
N ASP A 186 -3.38 4.48 -7.27
CA ASP A 186 -3.69 4.69 -5.86
C ASP A 186 -3.05 3.61 -4.98
N TRP A 187 -2.46 4.02 -3.87
CA TRP A 187 -2.08 3.10 -2.82
C TRP A 187 -2.70 3.48 -1.47
N ALA A 188 -3.11 2.49 -0.68
CA ALA A 188 -3.75 2.73 0.59
C ALA A 188 -2.72 2.93 1.72
N TRP A 189 -2.64 4.15 2.25
CA TRP A 189 -1.93 4.42 3.50
C TRP A 189 -2.63 3.76 4.68
N ARG A 190 -3.93 4.05 4.85
CA ARG A 190 -4.84 3.34 5.75
C ARG A 190 -6.06 2.96 4.93
N LYS A 191 -6.27 1.65 4.75
CA LYS A 191 -7.37 1.14 3.92
C LYS A 191 -8.71 1.75 4.34
N GLY A 192 -9.40 2.37 3.39
CA GLY A 192 -10.69 3.02 3.61
C GLY A 192 -10.64 4.42 4.24
N ILE A 193 -9.44 4.94 4.60
CA ILE A 193 -9.29 6.24 5.28
C ILE A 193 -8.41 7.19 4.49
N THR A 194 -7.16 6.80 4.19
CA THR A 194 -6.21 7.65 3.49
C THR A 194 -5.53 6.89 2.37
N TYR A 195 -5.37 7.56 1.24
CA TYR A 195 -4.73 7.04 0.04
C TYR A 195 -3.64 8.01 -0.39
N GLY A 196 -2.64 7.50 -1.08
CA GLY A 196 -1.61 8.27 -1.76
C GLY A 196 -1.50 7.82 -3.21
N SER A 197 -0.60 8.44 -3.98
CA SER A 197 -0.33 8.08 -5.36
C SER A 197 1.10 7.54 -5.50
N ILE A 198 1.28 6.49 -6.29
CA ILE A 198 2.57 5.98 -6.72
C ILE A 198 2.79 6.37 -8.17
N ILE A 199 4.00 6.80 -8.51
CA ILE A 199 4.39 7.20 -9.85
C ILE A 199 5.55 6.33 -10.31
N ILE A 200 5.41 5.77 -11.51
CA ILE A 200 6.33 4.81 -12.10
C ILE A 200 6.75 5.30 -13.47
N ASP A 201 8.03 5.25 -13.75
CA ASP A 201 8.60 5.42 -15.08
C ASP A 201 8.31 4.16 -15.90
N TYR A 202 7.56 4.31 -16.98
CA TYR A 202 7.23 3.18 -17.85
C TYR A 202 8.36 2.74 -18.77
N ILE A 203 9.22 3.66 -19.16
CA ILE A 203 10.34 3.35 -20.05
C ILE A 203 11.36 2.51 -19.32
N ASN A 204 11.71 2.91 -18.10
CA ASN A 204 12.74 2.26 -17.31
C ASN A 204 12.19 1.15 -16.38
N GLY A 205 10.90 1.13 -16.10
CA GLY A 205 10.23 0.07 -15.33
C GLY A 205 10.46 0.13 -13.82
N TRP A 206 10.67 1.31 -13.22
CA TRP A 206 10.83 1.47 -11.77
C TRP A 206 10.03 2.64 -11.20
N PRO A 207 9.73 2.60 -9.88
CA PRO A 207 9.04 3.69 -9.21
C PRO A 207 9.99 4.89 -9.05
N ILE A 208 9.45 6.07 -9.33
CA ILE A 208 10.20 7.34 -9.26
C ILE A 208 9.70 8.26 -8.15
N ASP A 209 8.43 8.17 -7.78
CA ASP A 209 7.90 8.98 -6.70
C ASP A 209 6.73 8.32 -5.95
N LEU A 210 6.48 8.82 -4.74
CA LEU A 210 5.38 8.41 -3.88
C LEU A 210 4.76 9.67 -3.24
N LEU A 211 3.52 9.99 -3.61
CA LEU A 211 2.78 11.12 -3.04
C LEU A 211 1.97 10.66 -1.82
N GLY A 212 1.87 11.54 -0.82
CA GLY A 212 1.17 11.26 0.44
C GLY A 212 -0.35 11.30 0.34
N ASP A 213 -0.88 11.81 -0.75
CA ASP A 213 -2.31 11.92 -1.06
C ASP A 213 -2.56 11.60 -2.53
N ARG A 214 -3.84 11.59 -2.90
CA ARG A 214 -4.29 11.43 -4.29
C ARG A 214 -5.05 12.67 -4.79
N GLU A 215 -4.75 13.82 -4.22
CA GLU A 215 -5.43 15.04 -4.58
C GLU A 215 -4.93 15.56 -5.94
N THR A 216 -5.86 16.16 -6.69
CA THR A 216 -5.58 16.79 -7.99
C THR A 216 -4.39 17.75 -7.91
N GLU A 217 -4.31 18.55 -6.84
CA GLU A 217 -3.27 19.57 -6.66
C GLU A 217 -1.87 18.97 -6.44
N SER A 218 -1.76 17.86 -5.71
CA SER A 218 -0.47 17.23 -5.46
C SER A 218 0.11 16.61 -6.73
N PHE A 219 -0.72 15.93 -7.53
CA PHE A 219 -0.28 15.37 -8.80
C PHE A 219 -0.02 16.47 -9.85
N ARG A 220 -0.83 17.56 -9.88
CA ARG A 220 -0.57 18.72 -10.74
C ARG A 220 0.81 19.32 -10.47
N LYS A 221 1.15 19.61 -9.20
CA LYS A 221 2.47 20.13 -8.81
C LYS A 221 3.61 19.17 -9.17
N TRP A 222 3.36 17.87 -9.11
CA TRP A 222 4.34 16.89 -9.55
C TRP A 222 4.56 16.99 -11.07
N MET A 223 3.49 17.05 -11.85
CA MET A 223 3.54 17.20 -13.31
C MET A 223 4.22 18.52 -13.76
N GLU A 224 4.05 19.59 -13.02
CA GLU A 224 4.70 20.89 -13.32
C GLU A 224 6.23 20.84 -13.14
N ARG A 225 6.71 20.00 -12.24
CA ARG A 225 8.16 19.78 -12.04
C ARG A 225 8.77 18.81 -13.06
N HIS A 226 7.96 18.05 -13.77
CA HIS A 226 8.38 17.05 -14.74
C HIS A 226 7.81 17.41 -16.12
N GLU A 227 8.38 18.44 -16.72
CA GLU A 227 7.88 19.02 -17.98
C GLU A 227 7.99 18.09 -19.18
N ASN A 228 8.92 17.15 -19.17
CA ASN A 228 9.14 16.18 -20.24
C ASN A 228 8.07 15.09 -20.33
N VAL A 229 7.26 14.91 -19.29
CA VAL A 229 6.18 13.93 -19.29
C VAL A 229 5.12 14.28 -20.31
N HIS A 230 4.96 13.42 -21.33
CA HIS A 230 3.97 13.57 -22.40
C HIS A 230 2.95 12.42 -22.46
N THR A 231 3.19 11.30 -21.75
CA THR A 231 2.24 10.19 -21.67
C THR A 231 1.99 9.81 -20.20
N VAL A 232 0.71 9.71 -19.81
CA VAL A 232 0.30 9.31 -18.47
C VAL A 232 -0.69 8.16 -18.54
N SER A 233 -0.31 6.98 -18.04
CA SER A 233 -1.25 5.89 -17.79
C SER A 233 -1.83 6.01 -16.39
N ARG A 234 -3.17 5.95 -16.29
CA ARG A 234 -3.90 6.14 -15.04
C ARG A 234 -5.11 5.22 -14.93
N ASP A 235 -5.58 5.02 -13.70
CA ASP A 235 -6.93 4.53 -13.50
C ASP A 235 -7.95 5.57 -14.03
N ARG A 236 -9.23 5.24 -13.99
CA ARG A 236 -10.29 6.15 -14.44
C ARG A 236 -10.73 7.14 -13.36
N SER A 237 -9.82 7.52 -12.44
CA SER A 237 -10.08 8.58 -11.47
C SER A 237 -10.19 9.94 -12.15
N THR A 238 -11.18 10.73 -11.74
CA THR A 238 -11.36 12.09 -12.19
C THR A 238 -10.28 13.03 -11.65
N ASP A 239 -9.63 12.67 -10.54
CA ASP A 239 -8.65 13.52 -9.88
C ASP A 239 -7.38 13.62 -10.71
N TYR A 240 -6.87 12.50 -11.23
CA TYR A 240 -5.70 12.48 -12.13
C TYR A 240 -5.99 13.16 -13.47
N SER A 241 -7.16 12.89 -14.09
CA SER A 241 -7.54 13.55 -15.34
C SER A 241 -7.67 15.06 -15.17
N SER A 242 -8.24 15.52 -14.07
CA SER A 242 -8.35 16.96 -13.75
C SER A 242 -6.98 17.60 -13.51
N ALA A 243 -6.07 16.88 -12.84
CA ALA A 243 -4.70 17.35 -12.64
C ALA A 243 -3.97 17.52 -13.97
N ILE A 244 -4.05 16.52 -14.86
CA ILE A 244 -3.44 16.57 -16.20
C ILE A 244 -4.01 17.75 -17.01
N ALA A 245 -5.34 17.87 -17.07
CA ALA A 245 -5.99 18.94 -17.78
C ALA A 245 -5.60 20.34 -17.26
N SER A 246 -5.41 20.49 -15.95
CA SER A 246 -5.04 21.75 -15.31
C SER A 246 -3.61 22.22 -15.61
N THR A 247 -2.73 21.34 -16.13
CA THR A 247 -1.39 21.74 -16.57
C THR A 247 -1.40 22.54 -17.86
N GLY A 248 -2.50 22.53 -18.62
CA GLY A 248 -2.60 23.18 -19.93
C GLY A 248 -1.72 22.54 -21.03
N ARG A 249 -1.03 21.45 -20.73
CA ARG A 249 -0.12 20.74 -21.64
C ARG A 249 -0.87 19.69 -22.47
N ARG A 250 -0.35 19.41 -23.66
CA ARG A 250 -0.88 18.33 -24.52
C ARG A 250 -0.29 16.99 -24.08
N ILE A 251 -0.99 16.30 -23.19
CA ILE A 251 -0.55 15.01 -22.62
C ILE A 251 -1.44 13.89 -23.15
N THR A 252 -0.81 12.77 -23.51
CA THR A 252 -1.50 11.55 -23.94
C THR A 252 -1.93 10.76 -22.70
N GLU A 253 -3.22 10.79 -22.41
CA GLU A 253 -3.77 9.97 -21.34
C GLU A 253 -4.09 8.56 -21.84
N VAL A 254 -3.74 7.53 -21.04
CA VAL A 254 -4.00 6.12 -21.31
C VAL A 254 -4.76 5.54 -20.13
N ALA A 255 -5.94 4.96 -20.38
CA ALA A 255 -6.71 4.30 -19.32
C ALA A 255 -6.16 2.89 -19.04
N ASP A 256 -6.11 2.49 -17.77
CA ASP A 256 -5.64 1.16 -17.40
C ASP A 256 -6.58 0.04 -17.90
N LYS A 257 -6.04 -0.88 -18.70
CA LYS A 257 -6.75 -2.06 -19.24
C LYS A 257 -7.36 -2.93 -18.14
N PHE A 258 -6.62 -3.17 -17.08
CA PHE A 258 -7.08 -4.00 -15.95
C PHE A 258 -8.30 -3.37 -15.30
N HIS A 259 -8.25 -2.09 -15.00
CA HIS A 259 -9.37 -1.35 -14.41
C HIS A 259 -10.58 -1.28 -15.35
N LEU A 260 -10.39 -1.18 -16.67
CA LEU A 260 -11.48 -1.24 -17.65
C LEU A 260 -12.20 -2.59 -17.63
N VAL A 261 -11.46 -3.69 -17.69
CA VAL A 261 -12.01 -5.05 -17.65
C VAL A 261 -12.65 -5.32 -16.29
N LYS A 262 -11.99 -4.95 -15.20
CA LYS A 262 -12.53 -5.10 -13.86
C LYS A 262 -13.85 -4.35 -13.68
N ASN A 263 -13.94 -3.10 -14.16
CA ASN A 263 -15.16 -2.31 -14.03
C ASN A 263 -16.38 -2.96 -14.71
N ILE A 264 -16.22 -3.56 -15.89
CA ILE A 264 -17.35 -4.25 -16.54
C ILE A 264 -17.68 -5.57 -15.84
N THR A 265 -16.67 -6.30 -15.34
CA THR A 265 -16.87 -7.52 -14.54
C THR A 265 -17.57 -7.24 -13.22
N ASP A 266 -17.21 -6.14 -12.53
CA ASP A 266 -17.88 -5.70 -11.30
C ASP A 266 -19.36 -5.33 -11.58
N ARG A 267 -19.66 -4.71 -12.74
CA ARG A 267 -21.02 -4.43 -13.17
C ARG A 267 -21.81 -5.71 -13.45
N MET A 268 -21.19 -6.69 -14.08
CA MET A 268 -21.79 -8.01 -14.28
C MET A 268 -22.11 -8.69 -12.94
N THR A 269 -21.17 -8.67 -12.00
CA THR A 269 -21.35 -9.24 -10.65
C THR A 269 -22.49 -8.54 -9.90
N SER A 270 -22.58 -7.22 -10.00
CA SER A 270 -23.66 -6.43 -9.39
C SER A 270 -25.02 -6.79 -10.00
N LEU A 271 -25.08 -6.93 -11.33
CA LEU A 271 -26.29 -7.32 -12.03
C LEU A 271 -26.78 -8.72 -11.63
N VAL A 272 -25.85 -9.67 -11.46
CA VAL A 272 -26.17 -11.00 -10.93
C VAL A 272 -26.73 -10.92 -9.51
N ALA A 273 -26.17 -10.06 -8.66
CA ALA A 273 -26.66 -9.88 -7.29
C ALA A 273 -28.06 -9.25 -7.26
N GLU A 274 -28.31 -8.27 -8.13
CA GLU A 274 -29.62 -7.61 -8.27
C GLU A 274 -30.70 -8.59 -8.74
N ASN A 275 -30.38 -9.46 -9.70
CA ASN A 275 -31.32 -10.43 -10.31
C ASN A 275 -31.13 -11.86 -9.77
N TYR A 276 -30.58 -12.03 -8.58
CA TYR A 276 -30.35 -13.36 -7.99
C TYR A 276 -31.65 -14.14 -7.75
N ALA A 277 -32.78 -13.46 -7.61
CA ALA A 277 -34.10 -14.09 -7.49
C ALA A 277 -34.50 -14.82 -8.77
N ASP A 278 -34.23 -14.24 -9.95
CA ASP A 278 -34.52 -14.86 -11.26
C ASP A 278 -33.69 -16.12 -11.48
N TYR A 279 -32.39 -16.05 -11.13
CA TYR A 279 -31.51 -17.22 -11.13
C TYR A 279 -32.04 -18.34 -10.23
N ARG A 280 -32.48 -18.01 -9.00
CA ARG A 280 -33.04 -18.98 -8.07
C ARG A 280 -34.33 -19.59 -8.61
N GLN A 281 -35.16 -18.81 -9.30
CA GLN A 281 -36.38 -19.29 -9.93
C GLN A 281 -36.06 -20.20 -11.10
N ALA A 282 -35.10 -19.85 -11.97
CA ALA A 282 -34.68 -20.66 -13.11
C ALA A 282 -34.13 -22.02 -12.68
N VAL A 283 -33.36 -22.09 -11.60
CA VAL A 283 -32.87 -23.37 -11.05
C VAL A 283 -34.02 -24.25 -10.53
N ARG A 284 -35.04 -23.63 -9.90
CA ARG A 284 -36.20 -24.38 -9.35
C ARG A 284 -37.17 -24.89 -10.40
N SER A 285 -37.33 -24.14 -11.48
CA SER A 285 -38.31 -24.50 -12.52
C SER A 285 -37.84 -25.59 -13.49
N GLY A 286 -36.51 -25.82 -13.60
CA GLY A 286 -35.92 -26.80 -14.53
C GLY A 286 -36.32 -26.61 -16.00
N GLU A 287 -37.15 -25.61 -16.28
CA GLU A 287 -37.73 -25.33 -17.59
C GLU A 287 -37.37 -23.92 -18.08
N LYS A 288 -37.30 -23.77 -19.38
CA LYS A 288 -37.06 -22.47 -20.04
C LYS A 288 -38.11 -21.44 -19.60
N ALA A 289 -37.71 -20.43 -18.86
CA ALA A 289 -38.63 -19.41 -18.37
C ALA A 289 -39.24 -18.60 -19.53
N PRO A 290 -40.55 -18.36 -19.55
CA PRO A 290 -41.18 -17.43 -20.47
C PRO A 290 -40.95 -15.99 -20.01
N VAL A 291 -40.74 -15.12 -20.96
CA VAL A 291 -40.70 -13.65 -20.80
C VAL A 291 -42.09 -13.19 -20.33
N ASN A 292 -42.20 -12.62 -19.14
CA ASN A 292 -43.37 -11.87 -18.74
C ASN A 292 -43.01 -10.59 -18.01
N THR A 293 -43.32 -9.50 -18.64
CA THR A 293 -43.71 -8.20 -18.09
C THR A 293 -44.90 -8.35 -17.16
N THR A 294 -44.84 -7.78 -15.95
CA THR A 294 -46.04 -7.33 -15.28
C THR A 294 -45.76 -6.32 -14.15
N GLU A 295 -46.48 -5.37 -14.25
CA GLU A 295 -47.09 -4.29 -13.48
C GLU A 295 -47.07 -4.37 -11.94
N ALA A 296 -46.89 -3.17 -11.37
CA ALA A 296 -47.01 -2.89 -9.97
C ALA A 296 -48.47 -2.88 -9.48
N THR A 297 -48.74 -3.42 -8.34
CA THR A 297 -49.91 -3.09 -7.58
C THR A 297 -49.55 -2.70 -6.14
N ASN A 298 -50.00 -1.48 -5.80
CA ASN A 298 -50.02 -0.90 -4.46
C ASN A 298 -51.21 -1.44 -3.65
N ALA A 299 -51.03 -1.62 -2.36
CA ALA A 299 -52.07 -1.27 -1.37
C ALA A 299 -51.51 -1.16 0.06
N PRO A 300 -52.04 -0.28 0.89
CA PRO A 300 -51.46 0.10 2.16
C PRO A 300 -52.18 -0.52 3.35
N LEU A 301 -51.52 -0.73 4.45
CA LEU A 301 -52.18 -0.89 5.77
C LEU A 301 -51.40 -0.17 6.87
N ALA A 302 -52.09 0.78 7.42
CA ALA A 302 -51.70 1.52 8.62
C ALA A 302 -52.02 0.74 9.88
N THR A 303 -51.15 0.77 10.90
CA THR A 303 -51.54 0.64 12.30
C THR A 303 -50.55 1.37 13.20
N ASN A 304 -51.15 2.10 14.13
CA ASN A 304 -50.56 2.95 15.15
C ASN A 304 -49.70 2.20 16.16
N CYS A 305 -48.64 2.85 16.64
CA CYS A 305 -47.98 2.49 17.88
C CYS A 305 -47.30 3.70 18.57
N PRO A 306 -47.17 3.69 19.90
CA PRO A 306 -47.00 4.88 20.71
C PRO A 306 -45.55 5.38 20.82
N SER A 307 -45.42 6.63 21.26
CA SER A 307 -44.27 7.52 21.36
C SER A 307 -42.97 6.90 21.86
N LYS A 308 -41.89 7.07 21.02
CA LYS A 308 -40.50 6.82 21.36
C LYS A 308 -39.75 8.13 21.61
N LYS A 309 -38.74 8.06 22.50
CA LYS A 309 -37.74 9.12 22.67
C LYS A 309 -37.11 9.47 21.32
N PRO A 310 -36.86 10.76 21.03
CA PRO A 310 -36.36 11.17 19.72
C PRO A 310 -35.00 10.50 19.40
N ASP A 311 -34.93 9.86 18.25
CA ASP A 311 -33.68 9.31 17.72
C ASP A 311 -32.72 10.47 17.45
N SER A 312 -31.46 10.39 17.93
CA SER A 312 -30.43 11.41 17.72
C SER A 312 -30.24 11.75 16.22
N ARG A 313 -30.59 10.84 15.36
CA ARG A 313 -30.57 10.99 13.90
C ARG A 313 -31.72 11.86 13.39
N GLU A 314 -32.89 11.80 14.02
CA GLU A 314 -34.05 12.65 13.70
C GLU A 314 -33.82 14.09 14.16
N VAL A 315 -33.18 14.27 15.30
CA VAL A 315 -32.76 15.59 15.80
C VAL A 315 -31.78 16.22 14.82
N MET A 316 -30.74 15.48 14.45
CA MET A 316 -29.73 15.94 13.50
C MET A 316 -30.32 16.27 12.11
N PHE A 317 -31.29 15.47 11.64
CA PHE A 317 -31.96 15.73 10.38
C PHE A 317 -32.78 17.01 10.43
N LYS A 318 -33.50 17.29 11.54
CA LYS A 318 -34.24 18.53 11.74
C LYS A 318 -33.33 19.73 11.78
N GLU A 319 -32.21 19.69 12.50
CA GLU A 319 -31.20 20.75 12.55
C GLU A 319 -30.58 21.06 11.18
N VAL A 320 -30.29 20.03 10.37
CA VAL A 320 -29.82 20.22 9.01
C VAL A 320 -30.87 20.91 8.14
N LYS A 321 -32.16 20.54 8.30
CA LYS A 321 -33.26 21.15 7.53
C LYS A 321 -33.54 22.59 7.95
N GLU A 322 -33.40 22.92 9.21
CA GLU A 322 -33.52 24.30 9.71
C GLU A 322 -32.42 25.19 9.11
N LEU A 323 -31.18 24.77 9.21
CA LEU A 323 -30.05 25.50 8.63
C LEU A 323 -30.14 25.61 7.10
N GLN A 324 -30.72 24.61 6.43
CA GLN A 324 -31.00 24.68 5.00
C GLN A 324 -32.08 25.72 4.67
N ARG A 325 -33.13 25.86 5.49
CA ARG A 325 -34.15 26.90 5.35
C ARG A 325 -33.60 28.31 5.60
N GLU A 326 -32.60 28.44 6.49
CA GLU A 326 -31.85 29.68 6.71
C GLU A 326 -30.90 30.02 5.55
N GLY A 327 -30.85 29.22 4.49
CA GLY A 327 -30.05 29.47 3.28
C GLY A 327 -28.63 28.95 3.30
N PHE A 328 -28.22 28.18 4.33
CA PHE A 328 -26.87 27.63 4.38
C PHE A 328 -26.70 26.46 3.40
N LYS A 329 -25.54 26.43 2.72
CA LYS A 329 -25.13 25.32 1.85
C LYS A 329 -24.63 24.12 2.67
N PRO A 330 -24.62 22.88 2.13
CA PRO A 330 -24.24 21.67 2.89
C PRO A 330 -22.85 21.72 3.57
N THR A 331 -21.88 22.44 3.00
CA THR A 331 -20.53 22.55 3.57
C THR A 331 -20.49 23.39 4.87
N PRO A 332 -21.05 24.60 4.92
CA PRO A 332 -21.22 25.34 6.16
C PRO A 332 -22.06 24.61 7.23
N ILE A 333 -23.14 23.92 6.82
CA ILE A 333 -23.97 23.10 7.72
C ILE A 333 -23.13 21.99 8.37
N ALA A 334 -22.36 21.28 7.57
CA ALA A 334 -21.47 20.20 8.05
C ALA A 334 -20.48 20.72 9.11
N LYS A 335 -19.88 21.89 8.86
CA LYS A 335 -18.93 22.55 9.77
C LYS A 335 -19.60 23.02 11.08
N LYS A 336 -20.82 23.57 10.99
CA LYS A 336 -21.57 24.11 12.14
C LYS A 336 -22.07 23.00 13.07
N LEU A 337 -22.49 21.86 12.48
CA LEU A 337 -23.03 20.70 13.24
C LEU A 337 -21.99 19.61 13.55
N GLY A 338 -20.72 19.79 13.14
CA GLY A 338 -19.67 18.79 13.39
C GLY A 338 -19.87 17.44 12.68
N ILE A 339 -20.61 17.42 11.56
CA ILE A 339 -20.92 16.21 10.80
C ILE A 339 -20.15 16.15 9.48
N ALA A 340 -20.03 14.94 8.91
CA ALA A 340 -19.38 14.79 7.61
C ALA A 340 -20.19 15.52 6.51
N ARG A 341 -19.49 16.20 5.58
CA ARG A 341 -20.10 16.92 4.45
C ARG A 341 -21.04 16.02 3.64
N GLN A 342 -20.70 14.75 3.46
CA GLN A 342 -21.54 13.79 2.74
C GLN A 342 -22.87 13.56 3.49
N THR A 343 -22.86 13.51 4.82
CA THR A 343 -24.06 13.37 5.65
C THR A 343 -24.94 14.62 5.55
N ALA A 344 -24.36 15.82 5.63
CA ALA A 344 -25.08 17.06 5.44
C ALA A 344 -25.70 17.16 4.05
N THR A 345 -24.94 16.83 2.99
CA THR A 345 -25.44 16.81 1.60
C THR A 345 -26.58 15.81 1.42
N LYS A 346 -26.45 14.63 2.03
CA LYS A 346 -27.48 13.58 2.00
C LYS A 346 -28.76 14.07 2.67
N TYR A 347 -28.68 14.65 3.86
CA TYR A 347 -29.84 15.16 4.58
C TYR A 347 -30.48 16.38 3.90
N CYS A 348 -29.71 17.25 3.28
CA CYS A 348 -30.26 18.35 2.48
C CYS A 348 -31.10 17.86 1.28
N LYS A 349 -30.69 16.75 0.64
CA LYS A 349 -31.39 16.17 -0.51
C LYS A 349 -32.62 15.31 -0.14
N MET A 350 -32.72 14.82 1.10
CA MET A 350 -33.83 13.99 1.54
C MET A 350 -35.04 14.87 1.91
N GLU A 351 -36.24 14.47 1.51
CA GLU A 351 -37.49 15.09 1.95
C GLU A 351 -37.93 14.59 3.32
N SER A 352 -37.71 13.30 3.57
CA SER A 352 -38.00 12.63 4.85
C SER A 352 -36.92 11.65 5.24
N LEU A 353 -36.78 11.38 6.53
CA LEU A 353 -35.80 10.42 7.04
C LEU A 353 -36.35 8.98 6.90
N PRO A 354 -35.74 8.09 6.11
CA PRO A 354 -36.19 6.70 6.04
C PRO A 354 -35.99 6.00 7.38
N GLY A 355 -37.01 5.20 7.80
CA GLY A 355 -36.94 4.40 9.00
C GLY A 355 -35.69 3.49 9.03
N ARG A 356 -35.14 3.23 10.20
CA ARG A 356 -34.09 2.22 10.35
C ARG A 356 -34.67 0.85 10.01
N ASN A 357 -33.97 0.08 9.15
CA ASN A 357 -34.21 -1.36 8.99
C ASN A 357 -33.83 -2.07 10.32
N SER A 358 -34.73 -2.14 11.26
CA SER A 358 -34.52 -2.59 12.64
C SER A 358 -34.98 -4.03 12.88
N LYS A 359 -35.13 -4.87 11.84
CA LYS A 359 -35.58 -6.27 12.00
C LYS A 359 -34.75 -7.07 13.02
N LEU A 360 -33.44 -6.80 13.13
CA LEU A 360 -32.56 -7.46 14.10
C LEU A 360 -32.62 -6.87 15.54
N ARG A 361 -32.93 -5.58 15.69
CA ARG A 361 -33.00 -4.95 17.02
C ARG A 361 -34.30 -5.22 17.76
N ASN A 362 -35.39 -5.52 17.05
CA ASN A 362 -36.67 -5.81 17.66
C ASN A 362 -36.79 -7.20 18.31
N GLU A 363 -35.84 -8.12 18.03
CA GLU A 363 -35.84 -9.44 18.66
C GLU A 363 -35.19 -9.44 20.05
N TYR A 364 -34.13 -8.66 20.27
CA TYR A 364 -33.41 -8.67 21.54
C TYR A 364 -34.26 -8.22 22.72
N TYR A 365 -35.06 -7.15 22.61
CA TYR A 365 -35.82 -6.63 23.74
C TYR A 365 -36.86 -7.61 24.30
N LYS A 366 -37.23 -8.64 23.53
CA LYS A 366 -38.11 -9.71 24.01
C LYS A 366 -37.44 -10.60 25.04
N TYR A 367 -36.12 -10.64 24.98
CA TYR A 367 -35.29 -11.51 25.81
C TYR A 367 -34.42 -10.75 26.80
N ASP A 368 -34.40 -9.40 26.76
CA ASP A 368 -33.53 -8.57 27.60
C ASP A 368 -33.68 -8.90 29.09
N ALA A 369 -34.91 -8.95 29.60
CA ALA A 369 -35.18 -9.26 31.00
C ALA A 369 -34.70 -10.67 31.39
N TYR A 370 -34.87 -11.65 30.51
CA TYR A 370 -34.43 -13.02 30.75
C TYR A 370 -32.89 -13.11 30.72
N VAL A 371 -32.25 -12.47 29.73
CA VAL A 371 -30.80 -12.47 29.61
C VAL A 371 -30.13 -11.78 30.79
N GLU A 372 -30.70 -10.65 31.26
CA GLU A 372 -30.17 -9.92 32.42
C GLU A 372 -30.31 -10.73 33.72
N GLN A 373 -31.46 -11.40 33.91
CA GLN A 373 -31.70 -12.25 35.07
C GLN A 373 -30.76 -13.46 35.11
N GLU A 374 -30.60 -14.16 33.98
CA GLU A 374 -29.77 -15.34 33.89
C GLU A 374 -28.26 -15.00 33.94
N ALA A 375 -27.86 -13.86 33.39
CA ALA A 375 -26.50 -13.35 33.55
C ALA A 375 -26.19 -12.96 34.99
N ALA A 376 -27.13 -12.34 35.70
CA ALA A 376 -27.02 -12.02 37.14
C ALA A 376 -26.91 -13.30 38.01
N SER A 377 -27.50 -14.41 37.59
CA SER A 377 -27.36 -15.73 38.24
C SER A 377 -25.99 -16.41 37.99
N GLY A 378 -25.11 -15.80 37.20
CA GLY A 378 -23.77 -16.31 36.88
C GLY A 378 -23.70 -17.26 35.69
N LYS A 379 -24.75 -17.38 34.88
CA LYS A 379 -24.71 -18.15 33.63
C LYS A 379 -23.87 -17.43 32.55
N SER A 380 -23.14 -18.20 31.77
CA SER A 380 -22.39 -17.65 30.64
C SER A 380 -23.31 -17.19 29.51
N LEU A 381 -22.99 -16.07 28.85
CA LEU A 381 -23.74 -15.57 27.71
C LEU A 381 -23.94 -16.60 26.59
N ASN A 382 -23.03 -17.58 26.48
CA ASN A 382 -23.14 -18.67 25.50
C ASN A 382 -24.26 -19.66 25.88
N ALA A 383 -24.39 -20.01 27.17
CA ALA A 383 -25.47 -20.87 27.66
C ALA A 383 -26.83 -20.17 27.51
N ILE A 384 -26.88 -18.88 27.87
CA ILE A 384 -28.08 -18.05 27.74
C ILE A 384 -28.51 -17.93 26.27
N HIS A 385 -27.55 -17.74 25.34
CA HIS A 385 -27.88 -17.72 23.92
C HIS A 385 -28.48 -19.04 23.43
N GLN A 386 -28.00 -20.18 23.90
CA GLN A 386 -28.55 -21.49 23.54
C GLN A 386 -30.01 -21.64 24.06
N GLU A 387 -30.29 -21.17 25.27
CA GLU A 387 -31.64 -21.21 25.88
C GLU A 387 -32.61 -20.31 25.12
N ILE A 388 -32.24 -19.08 24.82
CA ILE A 388 -33.12 -18.18 24.03
C ILE A 388 -33.34 -18.63 22.59
N CYS A 389 -32.34 -19.35 22.00
CA CYS A 389 -32.53 -19.99 20.69
C CYS A 389 -33.61 -21.10 20.76
N GLN A 390 -33.69 -21.84 21.86
CA GLN A 390 -34.78 -22.81 22.09
C GLN A 390 -36.13 -22.12 22.28
N MET A 391 -36.13 -20.88 22.81
CA MET A 391 -37.33 -20.04 22.96
C MET A 391 -37.72 -19.32 21.64
N GLY A 392 -37.00 -19.56 20.52
CA GLY A 392 -37.33 -19.02 19.20
C GLY A 392 -36.48 -17.84 18.74
N PHE A 393 -35.41 -17.50 19.45
CA PHE A 393 -34.45 -16.49 18.98
C PHE A 393 -33.67 -17.01 17.77
N SER A 394 -33.62 -16.24 16.67
CA SER A 394 -32.99 -16.64 15.41
C SER A 394 -31.61 -15.99 15.15
N GLY A 395 -31.17 -15.11 16.04
CA GLY A 395 -29.91 -14.36 15.91
C GLY A 395 -28.67 -15.21 16.15
N SER A 396 -27.56 -14.87 15.47
CA SER A 396 -26.27 -15.56 15.68
C SER A 396 -25.56 -15.09 16.95
N LEU A 397 -24.66 -15.92 17.49
CA LEU A 397 -23.97 -15.69 18.76
C LEU A 397 -23.11 -14.41 18.78
N THR A 398 -22.44 -14.05 17.67
CA THR A 398 -21.56 -12.88 17.64
C THR A 398 -22.29 -11.55 17.84
N PRO A 399 -23.37 -11.23 17.11
CA PRO A 399 -24.18 -10.05 17.40
C PRO A 399 -24.86 -10.07 18.76
N PHE A 400 -25.22 -11.26 19.27
CA PHE A 400 -25.75 -11.42 20.63
C PHE A 400 -24.70 -11.02 21.68
N TYR A 401 -23.47 -11.51 21.55
CA TYR A 401 -22.36 -11.12 22.43
C TYR A 401 -22.07 -9.62 22.38
N ASP A 402 -22.08 -9.03 21.19
CA ASP A 402 -21.86 -7.59 21.02
C ASP A 402 -22.98 -6.76 21.66
N HIS A 403 -24.22 -7.26 21.64
CA HIS A 403 -25.39 -6.58 22.23
C HIS A 403 -25.36 -6.60 23.77
N TYR A 404 -25.04 -7.75 24.36
CA TYR A 404 -25.02 -7.98 25.82
C TYR A 404 -23.64 -7.90 26.46
N LYS A 405 -22.68 -7.29 25.75
CA LYS A 405 -21.31 -7.13 26.21
C LYS A 405 -21.16 -6.45 27.56
N TYR A 406 -22.09 -5.58 27.92
CA TYR A 406 -22.14 -4.87 29.20
C TYR A 406 -22.44 -5.79 30.40
N LEU A 407 -22.95 -7.00 30.18
CA LEU A 407 -23.21 -7.99 31.23
C LEU A 407 -22.02 -8.91 31.49
N SER A 408 -20.99 -8.88 30.66
CA SER A 408 -19.77 -9.65 30.86
C SER A 408 -18.71 -8.79 31.56
N ASP A 409 -18.47 -9.06 32.85
CA ASP A 409 -17.35 -8.46 33.58
C ASP A 409 -16.03 -8.77 32.88
N GLY A 410 -15.47 -7.77 32.18
CA GLY A 410 -14.08 -7.60 31.74
C GLY A 410 -13.22 -8.80 31.30
N HIS A 411 -13.66 -10.02 31.44
CA HIS A 411 -12.91 -11.22 31.07
C HIS A 411 -13.14 -11.57 29.60
N ARG A 412 -12.16 -11.28 28.77
CA ARG A 412 -11.99 -11.90 27.44
C ARG A 412 -11.99 -13.40 27.62
N GLY A 413 -13.10 -14.05 27.25
CA GLY A 413 -13.25 -15.49 27.35
C GLY A 413 -12.12 -16.24 26.65
N TYR A 414 -11.27 -16.88 27.41
CA TYR A 414 -10.36 -17.91 26.97
C TYR A 414 -11.22 -19.05 26.38
N ARG A 415 -10.99 -19.43 25.14
CA ARG A 415 -11.57 -20.64 24.56
C ARG A 415 -11.18 -21.82 25.46
N SER A 416 -12.13 -22.40 26.18
CA SER A 416 -11.86 -23.56 27.01
C SER A 416 -11.36 -24.70 26.12
N LYS A 417 -10.35 -25.45 26.58
CA LYS A 417 -9.77 -26.63 25.90
C LYS A 417 -10.81 -27.76 25.66
N ASN A 418 -12.03 -27.63 26.16
CA ASN A 418 -13.09 -28.65 26.07
C ASN A 418 -14.24 -28.25 25.11
N TRP A 419 -14.02 -27.30 24.20
CA TRP A 419 -15.02 -27.00 23.17
C TRP A 419 -15.15 -28.19 22.21
N LYS A 420 -16.22 -28.98 22.38
CA LYS A 420 -16.67 -29.95 21.37
C LYS A 420 -17.60 -29.22 20.41
N PRO A 421 -17.41 -29.34 19.09
CA PRO A 421 -18.38 -28.78 18.14
C PRO A 421 -19.73 -29.42 18.41
N CYS A 422 -20.77 -28.59 18.57
CA CYS A 422 -22.15 -29.08 18.63
C CYS A 422 -22.42 -29.95 17.40
N PRO A 423 -23.00 -31.17 17.56
CA PRO A 423 -23.33 -32.00 16.41
C PRO A 423 -24.21 -31.14 15.48
N LYS A 424 -23.78 -31.03 14.23
CA LYS A 424 -24.57 -30.36 13.19
C LYS A 424 -25.92 -31.06 13.17
N LYS A 425 -26.99 -30.39 13.65
CA LYS A 425 -28.35 -30.85 13.34
C LYS A 425 -28.40 -31.00 11.83
N GLU A 426 -28.75 -32.20 11.35
CA GLU A 426 -29.04 -32.44 9.97
C GLU A 426 -30.06 -31.37 9.55
N LYS A 427 -29.60 -30.43 8.75
CA LYS A 427 -30.49 -29.45 8.12
C LYS A 427 -31.45 -30.28 7.29
N PRO A 428 -32.76 -29.97 7.31
CA PRO A 428 -33.65 -30.55 6.30
C PRO A 428 -32.94 -30.39 4.96
N GLN A 429 -32.96 -31.42 4.10
CA GLN A 429 -32.42 -31.32 2.77
C GLN A 429 -33.03 -30.11 2.09
N ASP A 430 -32.33 -29.00 2.21
CA ASP A 430 -32.75 -27.71 1.70
C ASP A 430 -32.21 -27.69 0.28
N ASP A 431 -33.07 -27.47 -0.67
CA ASP A 431 -32.87 -27.25 -2.11
C ASP A 431 -31.73 -26.27 -2.47
N ARG A 432 -30.99 -25.79 -1.45
CA ARG A 432 -29.85 -24.85 -1.56
C ARG A 432 -28.54 -25.50 -2.01
N SER A 433 -28.48 -26.83 -2.13
CA SER A 433 -27.25 -27.54 -2.51
C SER A 433 -26.85 -27.27 -3.98
N GLU A 434 -27.79 -26.84 -4.84
CA GLU A 434 -27.55 -26.54 -6.24
C GLU A 434 -27.28 -25.04 -6.54
N LEU A 435 -27.58 -24.13 -5.60
CA LEU A 435 -27.46 -22.69 -5.82
C LEU A 435 -26.06 -22.18 -5.44
N LEU A 436 -25.30 -21.70 -6.42
CA LEU A 436 -24.02 -21.03 -6.15
C LEU A 436 -24.24 -19.61 -5.63
N PRO A 437 -23.49 -19.19 -4.59
CA PRO A 437 -23.50 -17.81 -4.13
C PRO A 437 -22.90 -16.88 -5.19
N VAL A 438 -23.33 -15.60 -5.21
CA VAL A 438 -22.84 -14.56 -6.15
C VAL A 438 -21.32 -14.51 -6.25
N LYS A 439 -20.61 -14.70 -5.14
CA LYS A 439 -19.14 -14.72 -5.10
C LYS A 439 -18.55 -15.88 -5.94
N SER A 440 -19.16 -17.05 -5.91
CA SER A 440 -18.73 -18.20 -6.72
C SER A 440 -19.04 -18.00 -8.20
N ILE A 441 -20.20 -17.37 -8.51
CA ILE A 441 -20.58 -16.99 -9.87
C ILE A 441 -19.57 -15.97 -10.42
N SER A 442 -19.25 -14.92 -9.65
CA SER A 442 -18.22 -13.92 -10.02
C SER A 442 -16.86 -14.57 -10.28
N SER A 443 -16.45 -15.51 -9.42
CA SER A 443 -15.20 -16.26 -9.63
C SER A 443 -15.24 -17.11 -10.91
N GLY A 444 -16.39 -17.67 -11.25
CA GLY A 444 -16.59 -18.38 -12.52
C GLY A 444 -16.48 -17.46 -13.73
N ILE A 445 -17.08 -16.26 -13.68
CA ILE A 445 -16.93 -15.23 -14.72
C ILE A 445 -15.45 -14.88 -14.95
N ASP A 446 -14.71 -14.65 -13.87
CA ASP A 446 -13.27 -14.38 -13.96
C ASP A 446 -12.47 -15.53 -14.57
N LYS A 447 -12.83 -16.80 -14.25
CA LYS A 447 -12.20 -17.98 -14.84
C LYS A 447 -12.44 -18.03 -16.36
N MET A 448 -13.69 -17.81 -16.80
CA MET A 448 -14.06 -17.81 -18.22
C MET A 448 -13.31 -16.73 -19.01
N LEU A 449 -13.23 -15.52 -18.48
CA LEU A 449 -12.49 -14.42 -19.12
C LEU A 449 -10.98 -14.71 -19.27
N LYS A 450 -10.44 -15.55 -18.37
CA LYS A 450 -9.03 -15.99 -18.38
C LYS A 450 -8.82 -17.29 -19.15
N GLY A 451 -9.87 -17.87 -19.77
CA GLY A 451 -9.80 -19.14 -20.49
C GLY A 451 -9.50 -20.34 -19.59
N LYS A 452 -9.89 -20.28 -18.31
CA LYS A 452 -9.72 -21.38 -17.34
C LYS A 452 -10.99 -22.22 -17.26
N ASP A 453 -10.81 -23.50 -16.96
CA ASP A 453 -11.93 -24.43 -16.80
C ASP A 453 -12.78 -24.11 -15.58
N LEU A 454 -14.08 -24.27 -15.74
CA LEU A 454 -15.08 -24.22 -14.69
C LEU A 454 -15.24 -25.61 -14.06
N ASP A 455 -15.51 -25.66 -12.77
CA ASP A 455 -15.98 -26.89 -12.13
C ASP A 455 -17.41 -27.23 -12.56
N GLU A 456 -17.87 -28.48 -12.33
CA GLU A 456 -19.18 -28.96 -12.81
C GLU A 456 -20.35 -28.13 -12.26
N SER A 457 -20.26 -27.69 -11.00
CA SER A 457 -21.31 -26.86 -10.39
C SER A 457 -21.36 -25.48 -11.01
N GLN A 458 -20.20 -24.89 -11.33
CA GLN A 458 -20.11 -23.65 -12.08
C GLN A 458 -20.66 -23.78 -13.49
N LYS A 459 -20.35 -24.89 -14.24
CA LYS A 459 -20.87 -25.13 -15.59
C LYS A 459 -22.39 -25.16 -15.59
N LYS A 460 -23.02 -25.97 -14.74
CA LYS A 460 -24.49 -26.03 -14.62
C LYS A 460 -25.11 -24.68 -14.31
N THR A 461 -24.49 -23.93 -13.38
CA THR A 461 -24.93 -22.58 -13.02
C THR A 461 -24.86 -21.64 -14.22
N PHE A 462 -23.76 -21.67 -14.97
CA PHE A 462 -23.60 -20.82 -16.16
C PHE A 462 -24.59 -21.18 -17.27
N ASP A 463 -24.86 -22.46 -17.51
CA ASP A 463 -25.89 -22.90 -18.48
C ASP A 463 -27.25 -22.34 -18.09
N THR A 464 -27.61 -22.39 -16.81
CA THR A 464 -28.86 -21.82 -16.30
C THR A 464 -28.87 -20.29 -16.44
N LEU A 465 -27.78 -19.59 -16.07
CA LEU A 465 -27.70 -18.15 -16.22
C LEU A 465 -27.74 -17.69 -17.68
N MET A 466 -27.11 -18.41 -18.59
CA MET A 466 -27.13 -18.11 -20.03
C MET A 466 -28.52 -18.26 -20.66
N SER A 467 -29.45 -19.01 -20.05
CA SER A 467 -30.84 -19.04 -20.45
C SER A 467 -31.62 -17.75 -20.11
N LEU A 468 -31.09 -16.94 -19.19
CA LEU A 468 -31.69 -15.67 -18.79
C LEU A 468 -31.24 -14.55 -19.73
N GLY A 469 -32.18 -13.89 -20.39
CA GLY A 469 -31.91 -12.88 -21.43
C GLY A 469 -30.99 -11.75 -20.96
N TRP A 470 -31.21 -11.22 -19.74
CA TRP A 470 -30.39 -10.15 -19.16
C TRP A 470 -28.94 -10.59 -18.89
N PHE A 471 -28.74 -11.84 -18.46
CA PHE A 471 -27.40 -12.36 -18.22
C PHE A 471 -26.64 -12.56 -19.52
N LYS A 472 -27.29 -13.21 -20.51
CA LYS A 472 -26.71 -13.46 -21.82
C LYS A 472 -26.29 -12.16 -22.50
N GLU A 473 -27.18 -11.15 -22.55
CA GLU A 473 -26.86 -9.84 -23.15
C GLU A 473 -25.68 -9.16 -22.46
N MET A 474 -25.65 -9.14 -21.12
CA MET A 474 -24.55 -8.54 -20.37
C MET A 474 -23.24 -9.30 -20.52
N TYR A 475 -23.32 -10.65 -20.59
CA TYR A 475 -22.15 -11.50 -20.79
C TYR A 475 -21.54 -11.29 -22.19
N GLU A 476 -22.37 -11.29 -23.25
CA GLU A 476 -21.93 -11.00 -24.61
C GLU A 476 -21.32 -9.59 -24.73
N ALA A 477 -21.90 -8.59 -24.04
CA ALA A 477 -21.37 -7.25 -24.01
C ALA A 477 -20.00 -7.21 -23.31
N MET A 478 -19.86 -7.90 -22.19
CA MET A 478 -18.61 -7.98 -21.43
C MET A 478 -17.51 -8.69 -22.25
N GLU A 479 -17.82 -9.86 -22.82
CA GLU A 479 -16.86 -10.61 -23.65
C GLU A 479 -16.43 -9.79 -24.88
N GLY A 480 -17.41 -9.17 -25.55
CA GLY A 480 -17.14 -8.29 -26.69
C GLY A 480 -16.25 -7.11 -26.32
N PHE A 481 -16.50 -6.47 -25.18
CA PHE A 481 -15.64 -5.38 -24.68
C PHE A 481 -14.22 -5.86 -24.38
N CYS A 482 -14.07 -7.02 -23.73
CA CYS A 482 -12.77 -7.59 -23.45
C CYS A 482 -11.97 -7.91 -24.74
N LYS A 483 -12.66 -8.37 -25.80
CA LYS A 483 -12.05 -8.59 -27.13
C LYS A 483 -11.60 -7.25 -27.74
N VAL A 484 -12.43 -6.21 -27.67
CA VAL A 484 -12.11 -4.86 -28.17
C VAL A 484 -10.88 -4.28 -27.45
N ILE A 485 -10.82 -4.38 -26.12
CA ILE A 485 -9.69 -3.85 -25.34
C ILE A 485 -8.39 -4.62 -25.57
N LYS A 486 -8.46 -5.92 -25.88
CA LYS A 486 -7.29 -6.74 -26.23
C LYS A 486 -6.85 -6.57 -27.69
N GLY A 487 -7.75 -6.08 -28.54
CA GLY A 487 -7.47 -5.79 -29.95
C GLY A 487 -6.67 -4.50 -30.15
N ASN A 488 -6.39 -4.18 -31.42
CA ASN A 488 -5.65 -2.98 -31.81
C ASN A 488 -6.51 -1.97 -32.59
N GLU A 489 -7.78 -2.30 -32.85
CA GLU A 489 -8.66 -1.49 -33.68
C GLU A 489 -9.63 -0.64 -32.86
N THR A 490 -9.39 0.65 -32.85
CA THR A 490 -10.24 1.62 -32.11
C THR A 490 -11.65 1.76 -32.69
N VAL A 491 -11.88 1.40 -33.95
CA VAL A 491 -13.19 1.43 -34.60
C VAL A 491 -14.15 0.42 -33.95
N GLU A 492 -13.62 -0.73 -33.48
CA GLU A 492 -14.40 -1.75 -32.80
C GLU A 492 -15.00 -1.24 -31.48
N LEU A 493 -14.31 -0.34 -30.77
CA LEU A 493 -14.87 0.30 -29.56
C LEU A 493 -16.15 1.08 -29.91
N VAL A 494 -16.12 1.85 -30.99
CA VAL A 494 -17.28 2.64 -31.41
C VAL A 494 -18.43 1.74 -31.86
N ARG A 495 -18.13 0.66 -32.59
CA ARG A 495 -19.12 -0.35 -33.00
C ARG A 495 -19.75 -1.01 -31.79
N TRP A 496 -18.95 -1.44 -30.83
CA TRP A 496 -19.40 -2.03 -29.58
C TRP A 496 -20.30 -1.07 -28.78
N MET A 497 -19.88 0.19 -28.61
CA MET A 497 -20.69 1.21 -27.93
C MET A 497 -22.03 1.44 -28.63
N LYS A 498 -22.06 1.52 -29.96
CA LYS A 498 -23.30 1.70 -30.74
C LYS A 498 -24.24 0.51 -30.60
N ARG A 499 -23.70 -0.72 -30.63
CA ARG A 499 -24.48 -1.96 -30.48
C ARG A 499 -25.24 -2.01 -29.15
N TYR A 500 -24.59 -1.66 -28.05
CA TYR A 500 -25.17 -1.76 -26.72
C TYR A 500 -25.75 -0.44 -26.16
N TRP A 501 -25.75 0.64 -26.96
CA TRP A 501 -26.29 1.93 -26.53
C TRP A 501 -27.78 1.87 -26.15
N LYS A 502 -28.57 1.06 -26.85
CA LYS A 502 -30.03 0.91 -26.66
C LYS A 502 -30.40 -0.22 -25.69
N THR A 503 -29.41 -0.81 -25.00
CA THR A 503 -29.69 -1.92 -24.04
C THR A 503 -30.68 -1.48 -22.94
N GLY A 504 -31.51 -2.43 -22.48
CA GLY A 504 -32.36 -2.27 -21.31
C GLY A 504 -31.59 -2.31 -19.99
N ILE A 505 -30.31 -2.80 -19.99
CA ILE A 505 -29.51 -3.02 -18.80
C ILE A 505 -28.87 -1.70 -18.31
N GLN A 506 -29.40 -1.13 -17.22
CA GLN A 506 -28.96 0.17 -16.71
C GLN A 506 -27.48 0.18 -16.28
N SER A 507 -26.97 -0.91 -15.71
CA SER A 507 -25.56 -1.04 -15.33
C SER A 507 -24.62 -0.97 -16.54
N LEU A 508 -25.00 -1.58 -17.67
CA LEU A 508 -24.26 -1.53 -18.94
C LEU A 508 -24.32 -0.12 -19.57
N LYS A 509 -25.49 0.53 -19.58
CA LYS A 509 -25.61 1.95 -20.01
C LYS A 509 -24.68 2.86 -19.22
N THR A 510 -24.66 2.72 -17.90
CA THR A 510 -23.80 3.52 -17.03
C THR A 510 -22.33 3.30 -17.35
N PHE A 511 -21.94 2.06 -17.66
CA PHE A 511 -20.58 1.73 -18.09
C PHE A 511 -20.23 2.41 -19.41
N ILE A 512 -21.11 2.32 -20.43
CA ILE A 512 -20.90 2.96 -21.74
C ILE A 512 -20.80 4.49 -21.62
N ILE A 513 -21.64 5.12 -20.81
CA ILE A 513 -21.55 6.56 -20.51
C ILE A 513 -20.20 6.89 -19.88
N GLY A 514 -19.72 6.05 -18.98
CA GLY A 514 -18.39 6.20 -18.39
C GLY A 514 -17.27 6.10 -19.44
N ILE A 515 -17.33 5.15 -20.36
CA ILE A 515 -16.38 5.04 -21.48
C ILE A 515 -16.44 6.28 -22.37
N LYS A 516 -17.64 6.80 -22.65
CA LYS A 516 -17.80 8.02 -23.46
C LYS A 516 -17.14 9.24 -22.82
N LYS A 517 -17.23 9.39 -21.51
CA LYS A 517 -16.59 10.50 -20.77
C LYS A 517 -15.07 10.47 -20.85
N ASP A 518 -14.48 9.27 -20.91
CA ASP A 518 -13.03 9.03 -20.91
C ASP A 518 -12.55 8.43 -22.24
N PHE A 519 -13.26 8.80 -23.34
CA PHE A 519 -13.14 8.12 -24.63
C PHE A 519 -11.73 8.14 -25.20
N GLN A 520 -11.04 9.28 -25.11
CA GLN A 520 -9.70 9.41 -25.68
C GLN A 520 -8.68 8.54 -24.93
N ALA A 521 -8.74 8.51 -23.60
CA ALA A 521 -7.86 7.65 -22.80
C ALA A 521 -8.11 6.16 -23.09
N VAL A 522 -9.38 5.74 -23.20
CA VAL A 522 -9.73 4.35 -23.57
C VAL A 522 -9.29 4.02 -25.00
N ARG A 523 -9.44 4.94 -25.93
CA ARG A 523 -8.97 4.79 -27.32
C ARG A 523 -7.45 4.66 -27.37
N ASN A 524 -6.73 5.47 -26.61
CA ASN A 524 -5.27 5.40 -26.52
C ASN A 524 -4.80 4.07 -25.90
N THR A 525 -5.54 3.52 -24.94
CA THR A 525 -5.29 2.18 -24.38
C THR A 525 -5.28 1.08 -25.45
N ILE A 526 -6.22 1.14 -26.38
CA ILE A 526 -6.30 0.17 -27.49
C ILE A 526 -5.14 0.41 -28.47
N ARG A 527 -4.87 1.68 -28.81
CA ARG A 527 -3.88 2.05 -29.83
C ARG A 527 -2.43 1.80 -29.38
N LEU A 528 -2.09 2.19 -28.15
CA LEU A 528 -0.71 2.19 -27.65
C LEU A 528 -0.32 0.88 -26.98
N ASN A 529 -1.29 0.02 -26.70
CA ASN A 529 -1.10 -1.27 -26.02
C ASN A 529 -0.31 -1.18 -24.68
N VAL A 530 -0.35 -0.01 -24.03
CA VAL A 530 0.26 0.21 -22.73
C VAL A 530 -0.57 -0.48 -21.64
N THR A 531 0.08 -1.20 -20.74
CA THR A 531 -0.57 -1.90 -19.63
C THR A 531 -0.07 -1.36 -18.30
N ASN A 532 -0.97 -1.12 -17.36
CA ASN A 532 -0.62 -0.63 -16.01
C ASN A 532 -0.15 -1.75 -15.05
N GLY A 533 0.16 -2.93 -15.58
CA GLY A 533 0.55 -4.10 -14.78
C GLY A 533 1.79 -3.88 -13.92
N MET A 534 2.74 -3.06 -14.40
CA MET A 534 3.90 -2.68 -13.60
C MET A 534 3.49 -1.84 -12.37
N THR A 535 2.59 -0.88 -12.55
CA THR A 535 2.10 -0.03 -11.45
C THR A 535 1.41 -0.87 -10.38
N GLU A 536 0.54 -1.80 -10.77
CA GLU A 536 -0.09 -2.74 -9.83
C GLU A 536 0.94 -3.60 -9.10
N GLY A 537 1.97 -4.08 -9.81
CA GLY A 537 3.09 -4.82 -9.23
C GLY A 537 3.80 -4.01 -8.14
N PHE A 538 4.11 -2.73 -8.40
CA PHE A 538 4.76 -1.86 -7.42
C PHE A 538 3.83 -1.42 -6.29
N VAL A 539 2.53 -1.26 -6.51
CA VAL A 539 1.54 -1.08 -5.44
C VAL A 539 1.55 -2.29 -4.50
N ASN A 540 1.64 -3.51 -5.04
CA ASN A 540 1.73 -4.72 -4.23
C ASN A 540 3.07 -4.81 -3.48
N LYS A 541 4.19 -4.45 -4.11
CA LYS A 541 5.50 -4.34 -3.47
C LYS A 541 5.48 -3.33 -2.32
N LEU A 542 4.90 -2.14 -2.54
CA LEU A 542 4.73 -1.12 -1.51
C LEU A 542 3.93 -1.63 -0.29
N LYS A 543 2.90 -2.44 -0.52
CA LYS A 543 2.15 -3.10 0.56
C LYS A 543 3.04 -4.04 1.38
N VAL A 544 3.95 -4.79 0.73
CA VAL A 544 4.91 -5.67 1.41
C VAL A 544 5.92 -4.85 2.21
N VAL A 545 6.53 -3.83 1.60
CA VAL A 545 7.47 -2.91 2.27
C VAL A 545 6.82 -2.27 3.51
N LYS A 546 5.60 -1.77 3.38
CA LYS A 546 4.86 -1.19 4.51
C LYS A 546 4.59 -2.21 5.63
N ARG A 547 4.22 -3.45 5.29
CA ARG A 547 3.98 -4.52 6.27
C ARG A 547 5.27 -4.93 6.99
N SER A 548 6.41 -5.00 6.28
CA SER A 548 7.71 -5.34 6.88
C SER A 548 8.15 -4.34 7.95
N MET A 549 7.62 -3.11 7.91
CA MET A 549 7.86 -2.06 8.89
C MET A 549 6.71 -1.88 9.90
N TYR A 550 5.83 -2.87 10.01
CA TYR A 550 4.70 -2.87 10.96
C TYR A 550 3.78 -1.64 10.84
N GLY A 551 3.71 -1.02 9.66
CA GLY A 551 2.91 0.19 9.40
C GLY A 551 3.39 1.47 10.09
N ARG A 552 4.61 1.51 10.62
CA ARG A 552 5.19 2.66 11.35
C ARG A 552 6.06 3.58 10.47
N ALA A 553 6.30 3.22 9.23
CA ALA A 553 7.11 4.03 8.33
C ALA A 553 6.39 5.32 7.93
N GLY A 554 7.11 6.43 7.94
CA GLY A 554 6.67 7.68 7.31
C GLY A 554 6.78 7.63 5.78
N LEU A 555 6.19 8.61 5.09
CA LEU A 555 6.18 8.69 3.62
C LEU A 555 7.58 8.66 3.02
N GLU A 556 8.47 9.51 3.51
CA GLU A 556 9.85 9.62 3.02
C GLU A 556 10.61 8.30 3.12
N LEU A 557 10.45 7.57 4.21
CA LEU A 557 11.10 6.27 4.37
C LEU A 557 10.52 5.22 3.41
N LEU A 558 9.20 5.24 3.19
CA LEU A 558 8.54 4.36 2.21
C LEU A 558 9.01 4.69 0.79
N LYS A 559 9.06 5.98 0.45
CA LYS A 559 9.57 6.48 -0.83
C LYS A 559 11.02 6.01 -1.04
N ASN A 560 11.91 6.28 -0.08
CA ASN A 560 13.30 5.88 -0.19
C ASN A 560 13.46 4.37 -0.36
N LYS A 561 12.72 3.55 0.40
CA LYS A 561 12.78 2.10 0.26
C LYS A 561 12.28 1.59 -1.09
N LEU A 562 11.32 2.27 -1.68
CA LEU A 562 10.74 1.85 -2.95
C LEU A 562 11.57 2.35 -4.15
N VAL A 563 11.94 3.64 -4.12
CA VAL A 563 12.57 4.34 -5.24
C VAL A 563 14.06 4.04 -5.34
N LEU A 564 14.76 3.93 -4.20
CA LEU A 564 16.20 3.73 -4.21
C LEU A 564 16.64 2.27 -4.41
N GLU A 565 15.72 1.33 -4.42
CA GLU A 565 16.08 -0.08 -4.54
C GLU A 565 16.79 -0.37 -5.86
N HIS A 566 16.27 0.11 -6.99
CA HIS A 566 16.90 -0.10 -8.29
C HIS A 566 18.29 0.54 -8.38
N ILE A 567 18.53 1.66 -7.69
CA ILE A 567 19.84 2.35 -7.67
C ILE A 567 20.89 1.56 -6.89
N LEU A 568 20.47 0.91 -5.82
CA LEU A 568 21.39 0.19 -4.94
C LEU A 568 21.69 -1.23 -5.40
N PHE A 569 20.85 -1.81 -6.25
CA PHE A 569 21.03 -3.20 -6.72
C PHE A 569 21.38 -3.33 -8.19
N ASN A 570 21.25 -2.27 -8.98
CA ASN A 570 21.80 -2.13 -10.33
C ASN A 570 23.09 -1.32 -10.29
#